data_562a3e19aa56468f686f66f8c5cf7264
#
_entry.id   562a3e19aa56468f686f66f8c5cf7264
#
_cell.length_a   1.000
_cell.length_b   1.000
_cell.length_c   1.000
_cell.angle_alpha   90.00
_cell.angle_beta   90.00
_cell.angle_gamma   90.00
#
_symmetry.space_group_name_H-M   'P 1'
#
loop_
_entity.id
_entity.type
_entity.pdbx_description
1 polymer ?
#
loop_
_entity_poly.entity_id
_entity_poly.type
_entity_poly.pdbx_seq_one_letter_code
_entity_poly.pdbx_strand_id
1 'polypeptide(L)'
;EVGDFVLVRPEDTLTKFMTERGYLPDNIPLLKRVAALTGDRICRETQAIFINEIRVADANIFDSRGREMPSWSGCFTLQSDEIFLLNDHENSLDGRYFGATKTKDAIGVAKLLWIMENHW
;
A
#
# COMPACT_ATOMS: atom_id res chain seq x y z
N GLU A 1 4.96 -9.51 -9.71
CA GLU A 1 4.38 -8.82 -10.87
C GLU A 1 3.26 -7.90 -10.46
N VAL A 2 2.97 -6.94 -11.30
CA VAL A 2 1.80 -6.08 -11.13
C VAL A 2 0.54 -6.95 -11.14
N GLY A 3 -0.36 -6.68 -10.21
CA GLY A 3 -1.57 -7.47 -10.02
C GLY A 3 -1.46 -8.58 -8.99
N ASP A 4 -0.24 -8.95 -8.60
CA ASP A 4 -0.03 -9.97 -7.58
C ASP A 4 -0.46 -9.46 -6.20
N PHE A 5 -0.96 -10.38 -5.37
CA PHE A 5 -1.22 -10.10 -3.96
C PHE A 5 0.02 -10.43 -3.14
N VAL A 6 0.30 -9.59 -2.15
CA VAL A 6 1.37 -9.83 -1.19
C VAL A 6 0.85 -9.59 0.23
N LEU A 7 1.40 -10.34 1.18
CA LEU A 7 1.26 -10.02 2.59
C LEU A 7 2.38 -9.06 2.96
N VAL A 8 2.03 -7.99 3.64
CA VAL A 8 2.98 -6.97 4.05
C VAL A 8 3.03 -6.90 5.56
N ARG A 9 4.25 -6.90 6.10
CA ARG A 9 4.48 -6.63 7.51
C ARG A 9 4.95 -5.19 7.61
N PRO A 10 4.08 -4.25 8.06
CA PRO A 10 4.42 -2.83 8.08
C PRO A 10 5.59 -2.54 9.03
N GLU A 11 6.29 -1.44 8.75
CA GLU A 11 7.27 -0.89 9.68
C GLU A 11 6.64 -0.61 11.04
N ASP A 12 7.44 -0.60 12.10
CA ASP A 12 6.95 -0.38 13.46
C ASP A 12 6.19 0.94 13.62
N THR A 13 6.68 2.01 13.01
CA THR A 13 6.01 3.33 13.05
C THR A 13 4.63 3.27 12.43
N LEU A 14 4.51 2.60 11.29
CA LEU A 14 3.24 2.43 10.59
C LEU A 14 2.29 1.53 11.38
N THR A 15 2.80 0.45 11.94
CA THR A 15 2.01 -0.46 12.79
C THR A 15 1.43 0.29 13.98
N LYS A 16 2.26 1.09 14.64
CA LYS A 16 1.83 1.92 15.78
C LYS A 16 0.73 2.89 15.37
N PHE A 17 0.88 3.57 14.25
CA PHE A 17 -0.12 4.49 13.71
C PHE A 17 -1.47 3.80 13.50
N MET A 18 -1.47 2.63 12.85
CA MET A 18 -2.69 1.88 12.57
C MET A 18 -3.36 1.37 13.86
N THR A 19 -2.57 0.90 14.79
CA THR A 19 -3.06 0.40 16.08
C THR A 19 -3.68 1.53 16.91
N GLU A 20 -2.99 2.67 17.02
CA GLU A 20 -3.49 3.82 17.77
C GLU A 20 -4.79 4.37 17.21
N ARG A 21 -5.00 4.27 15.91
CA ARG A 21 -6.24 4.72 15.27
C ARG A 21 -7.33 3.64 15.21
N GLY A 22 -7.02 2.44 15.66
CA GLY A 22 -7.98 1.32 15.65
C GLY A 22 -8.24 0.73 14.28
N TYR A 23 -7.33 0.94 13.31
CA TYR A 23 -7.49 0.41 11.96
C TYR A 23 -7.28 -1.10 11.91
N LEU A 24 -6.29 -1.60 12.64
CA LEU A 24 -5.96 -3.03 12.71
C LEU A 24 -5.39 -3.40 14.07
N PRO A 25 -5.61 -4.65 14.54
CA PRO A 25 -4.88 -5.18 15.68
C PRO A 25 -3.38 -5.31 15.39
N ASP A 26 -2.55 -5.33 16.43
CA ASP A 26 -1.11 -5.55 16.32
C ASP A 26 -0.78 -6.87 15.64
N ASN A 27 0.33 -6.88 14.91
CA ASN A 27 0.96 -8.10 14.34
C ASN A 27 0.13 -8.83 13.26
N ILE A 28 -0.87 -8.19 12.68
CA ILE A 28 -1.61 -8.78 11.56
C ILE A 28 -0.99 -8.29 10.25
N PRO A 29 -0.48 -9.20 9.39
CA PRO A 29 -0.02 -8.82 8.06
C PRO A 29 -1.15 -8.25 7.21
N LEU A 30 -0.82 -7.29 6.35
CA LEU A 30 -1.77 -6.67 5.44
C LEU A 30 -1.72 -7.36 4.08
N LEU A 31 -2.89 -7.72 3.54
CA LEU A 31 -3.01 -8.22 2.18
C LEU A 31 -3.15 -7.03 1.22
N LYS A 32 -2.19 -6.88 0.32
CA LYS A 32 -2.15 -5.77 -0.64
C LYS A 32 -1.86 -6.29 -2.04
N ARG A 33 -2.25 -5.51 -3.05
CA ARG A 33 -1.96 -5.82 -4.45
C ARG A 33 -0.81 -4.96 -4.94
N VAL A 34 0.14 -5.59 -5.65
CA VAL A 34 1.25 -4.87 -6.29
C VAL A 34 0.70 -4.06 -7.46
N ALA A 35 0.86 -2.74 -7.42
CA ALA A 35 0.40 -1.84 -8.48
C ALA A 35 1.54 -1.35 -9.36
N ALA A 36 2.78 -1.30 -8.84
CA ALA A 36 3.94 -0.85 -9.61
C ALA A 36 5.22 -1.49 -9.07
N LEU A 37 6.22 -1.58 -9.94
CA LEU A 37 7.51 -2.22 -9.69
C LEU A 37 8.66 -1.25 -9.95
N THR A 38 9.89 -1.72 -9.69
CA THR A 38 11.12 -0.97 -9.96
C THR A 38 11.10 -0.29 -11.32
N GLY A 39 11.45 0.99 -11.33
CA GLY A 39 11.49 1.80 -12.54
C GLY A 39 10.19 2.54 -12.84
N ASP A 40 9.07 2.15 -12.24
CA ASP A 40 7.81 2.87 -12.42
C ASP A 40 7.83 4.19 -11.67
N ARG A 41 7.24 5.22 -12.27
CA ARG A 41 7.15 6.56 -11.67
C ARG A 41 5.80 6.75 -10.99
N ILE A 42 5.84 7.11 -9.73
CA ILE A 42 4.66 7.31 -8.89
C ILE A 42 4.55 8.79 -8.56
N CYS A 43 3.37 9.36 -8.79
CA CYS A 43 3.10 10.76 -8.46
C CYS A 43 1.83 10.89 -7.63
N ARG A 44 1.80 11.88 -6.76
CA ARG A 44 0.58 12.31 -6.08
C ARG A 44 0.41 13.81 -6.25
N GLU A 45 -0.75 14.21 -6.77
CA GLU A 45 -1.18 15.59 -6.88
C GLU A 45 -2.47 15.76 -6.09
N THR A 46 -2.43 16.49 -4.99
CA THR A 46 -3.54 16.65 -4.06
C THR A 46 -4.03 15.29 -3.56
N GLN A 47 -5.11 14.76 -4.11
CA GLN A 47 -5.66 13.43 -3.77
C GLN A 47 -5.39 12.38 -4.85
N ALA A 48 -5.01 12.79 -6.04
CA ALA A 48 -4.86 11.89 -7.18
C ALA A 48 -3.51 11.17 -7.17
N ILE A 49 -3.54 9.86 -7.39
CA ILE A 49 -2.35 9.01 -7.51
C ILE A 49 -2.18 8.60 -8.97
N PHE A 50 -0.97 8.76 -9.48
CA PHE A 50 -0.61 8.41 -10.87
C PHE A 50 0.52 7.40 -10.88
N ILE A 51 0.44 6.42 -11.78
CA ILE A 51 1.53 5.52 -12.10
C ILE A 51 1.85 5.70 -13.57
N ASN A 52 3.09 6.09 -13.87
CA ASN A 52 3.53 6.40 -15.24
C ASN A 52 2.54 7.31 -15.97
N GLU A 53 2.12 8.39 -15.29
CA GLU A 53 1.23 9.43 -15.80
C GLU A 53 -0.25 9.02 -15.97
N ILE A 54 -0.60 7.79 -15.55
CA ILE A 54 -1.99 7.31 -15.59
C ILE A 54 -2.58 7.39 -14.20
N ARG A 55 -3.71 8.07 -14.07
CA ARG A 55 -4.44 8.15 -12.79
C ARG A 55 -5.01 6.79 -12.43
N VAL A 56 -4.68 6.29 -11.24
CA VAL A 56 -5.04 4.93 -10.81
C VAL A 56 -5.86 4.90 -9.53
N ALA A 57 -5.80 5.94 -8.72
CA ALA A 57 -6.48 5.95 -7.43
C ALA A 57 -6.59 7.37 -6.88
N ASP A 58 -7.43 7.52 -5.85
CA ASP A 58 -7.53 8.76 -5.07
C ASP A 58 -7.31 8.45 -3.60
N ALA A 59 -6.60 9.35 -2.91
CA ALA A 59 -6.39 9.28 -1.47
C ALA A 59 -7.42 10.15 -0.76
N ASN A 60 -7.83 9.75 0.44
CA ASN A 60 -8.71 10.56 1.28
C ASN A 60 -7.88 11.55 2.12
N ILE A 61 -8.42 12.74 2.34
CA ILE A 61 -7.78 13.73 3.21
C ILE A 61 -8.02 13.39 4.68
N PHE A 62 -9.21 12.85 4.98
CA PHE A 62 -9.62 12.47 6.33
C PHE A 62 -10.08 11.01 6.38
N ASP A 63 -9.90 10.38 7.54
CA ASP A 63 -10.47 9.05 7.79
C ASP A 63 -11.98 9.15 8.11
N SER A 64 -12.62 8.01 8.36
CA SER A 64 -14.06 7.96 8.66
C SER A 64 -14.47 8.71 9.92
N ARG A 65 -13.51 9.02 10.78
CA ARG A 65 -13.74 9.80 12.02
C ARG A 65 -13.31 11.25 11.88
N GLY A 66 -13.01 11.72 10.66
CA GLY A 66 -12.60 13.09 10.40
C GLY A 66 -11.17 13.43 10.81
N ARG A 67 -10.33 12.43 11.09
CA ARG A 67 -8.92 12.63 11.42
C ARG A 67 -8.11 12.71 10.14
N GLU A 68 -7.13 13.63 10.12
CA GLU A 68 -6.29 13.82 8.95
C GLU A 68 -5.46 12.57 8.62
N MET A 69 -5.46 12.17 7.35
CA MET A 69 -4.67 11.06 6.86
C MET A 69 -3.26 11.50 6.52
N PRO A 70 -2.27 10.59 6.62
CA PRO A 70 -0.91 10.86 6.12
C PRO A 70 -0.94 11.30 4.68
N SER A 71 -0.08 12.23 4.31
CA SER A 71 -0.05 12.81 2.97
C SER A 71 1.38 12.97 2.48
N TRP A 72 1.55 12.82 1.19
CA TRP A 72 2.79 13.13 0.47
C TRP A 72 2.42 13.77 -0.86
N SER A 73 3.38 14.42 -1.49
CA SER A 73 3.17 15.08 -2.79
C SER A 73 4.42 14.96 -3.66
N GLY A 74 4.24 15.21 -4.95
CA GLY A 74 5.33 15.11 -5.91
C GLY A 74 5.45 13.75 -6.54
N CYS A 75 6.61 13.43 -7.07
CA CYS A 75 6.87 12.21 -7.80
C CYS A 75 8.15 11.53 -7.31
N PHE A 76 8.17 10.19 -7.42
CA PHE A 76 9.38 9.40 -7.21
C PHE A 76 9.38 8.20 -8.16
N THR A 77 10.57 7.67 -8.42
CA THR A 77 10.74 6.44 -9.20
C THR A 77 11.08 5.30 -8.26
N LEU A 78 10.38 4.18 -8.40
CA LEU A 78 10.62 3.01 -7.54
C LEU A 78 12.03 2.45 -7.75
N GLN A 79 12.75 2.24 -6.65
CA GLN A 79 14.10 1.72 -6.65
C GLN A 79 14.08 0.18 -6.68
N SER A 80 15.26 -0.45 -6.74
CA SER A 80 15.38 -1.91 -6.88
C SER A 80 14.78 -2.71 -5.74
N ASP A 81 14.63 -2.11 -4.56
CA ASP A 81 14.09 -2.75 -3.35
C ASP A 81 12.71 -2.21 -2.98
N GLU A 82 12.01 -1.59 -3.92
CA GLU A 82 10.74 -0.92 -3.66
C GLU A 82 9.64 -1.41 -4.59
N ILE A 83 8.44 -1.48 -4.04
CA ILE A 83 7.19 -1.73 -4.78
C ILE A 83 6.15 -0.72 -4.34
N PHE A 84 5.11 -0.53 -5.14
CA PHE A 84 3.98 0.32 -4.77
C PHE A 84 2.73 -0.55 -4.65
N LEU A 85 2.05 -0.44 -3.52
CA LEU A 85 0.93 -1.30 -3.18
C LEU A 85 -0.37 -0.51 -3.17
N LEU A 86 -1.39 -1.03 -3.81
CA LEU A 86 -2.75 -0.49 -3.79
C LEU A 86 -3.74 -1.63 -3.65
N ASN A 87 -4.91 -1.34 -3.08
CA ASN A 87 -6.07 -2.22 -3.15
C ASN A 87 -7.16 -1.52 -3.95
N ASP A 88 -8.13 -2.30 -4.43
CA ASP A 88 -9.23 -1.78 -5.22
C ASP A 88 -10.22 -0.96 -4.39
N HIS A 89 -10.30 -1.22 -3.10
CA HIS A 89 -11.23 -0.52 -2.22
C HIS A 89 -10.79 0.93 -2.00
N GLU A 90 -11.68 1.88 -2.19
CA GLU A 90 -11.39 3.32 -2.10
C GLU A 90 -10.92 3.79 -0.73
N ASN A 91 -11.26 3.06 0.34
CA ASN A 91 -10.87 3.38 1.71
C ASN A 91 -9.69 2.55 2.23
N SER A 92 -9.02 1.80 1.36
CA SER A 92 -7.87 1.00 1.76
C SER A 92 -6.69 1.86 2.19
N LEU A 93 -5.99 1.39 3.21
CA LEU A 93 -4.78 2.01 3.73
C LEU A 93 -3.58 1.37 3.02
N ASP A 94 -2.98 2.07 2.09
CA ASP A 94 -1.95 1.54 1.19
C ASP A 94 -0.97 2.63 0.74
N GLY A 95 -0.32 2.44 -0.41
CA GLY A 95 0.65 3.39 -0.96
C GLY A 95 0.12 4.80 -1.20
N ARG A 96 -1.20 4.99 -1.29
CA ARG A 96 -1.80 6.32 -1.39
C ARG A 96 -1.35 7.24 -0.26
N TYR A 97 -1.11 6.65 0.93
CA TYR A 97 -0.78 7.38 2.15
C TYR A 97 0.68 7.23 2.57
N PHE A 98 1.29 6.09 2.29
CA PHE A 98 2.61 5.74 2.81
C PHE A 98 3.73 5.73 1.76
N GLY A 99 3.39 5.86 0.47
CA GLY A 99 4.37 5.81 -0.61
C GLY A 99 4.84 4.39 -0.89
N ALA A 100 6.14 4.26 -1.21
CA ALA A 100 6.74 2.97 -1.56
C ALA A 100 6.84 2.03 -0.35
N THR A 101 6.75 0.73 -0.62
CA THR A 101 7.00 -0.33 0.36
C THR A 101 8.30 -1.05 0.00
N LYS A 102 9.12 -1.35 0.99
CA LYS A 102 10.35 -2.12 0.77
C LYS A 102 10.00 -3.58 0.53
N THR A 103 10.64 -4.20 -0.45
CA THR A 103 10.40 -5.60 -0.80
C THR A 103 10.69 -6.56 0.35
N LYS A 104 11.61 -6.20 1.26
CA LYS A 104 11.91 -7.00 2.45
C LYS A 104 10.71 -7.18 3.38
N ASP A 105 9.75 -6.26 3.33
CA ASP A 105 8.54 -6.29 4.16
C ASP A 105 7.40 -7.08 3.51
N ALA A 106 7.58 -7.55 2.27
CA ALA A 106 6.60 -8.34 1.54
C ALA A 106 6.91 -9.83 1.66
N ILE A 107 5.88 -10.62 1.95
CA ILE A 107 5.96 -12.08 2.03
C ILE A 107 5.57 -12.67 0.68
N GLY A 108 6.26 -13.71 0.25
CA GLY A 108 6.14 -14.26 -1.09
C GLY A 108 4.71 -14.62 -1.52
N VAL A 109 4.38 -14.23 -2.74
CA VAL A 109 3.05 -14.32 -3.34
C VAL A 109 2.57 -15.76 -3.52
N ALA A 110 3.43 -16.64 -4.02
CA ALA A 110 3.06 -18.03 -4.32
C ALA A 110 2.54 -18.76 -3.07
N LYS A 111 3.15 -18.52 -1.94
CA LYS A 111 2.74 -19.11 -0.66
C LYS A 111 1.38 -18.59 -0.22
N LEU A 112 1.11 -17.32 -0.43
CA LEU A 112 -0.18 -16.70 -0.10
C LEU A 112 -1.30 -17.29 -0.96
N LEU A 113 -1.09 -17.38 -2.27
CA LEU A 113 -2.08 -17.95 -3.18
C LEU A 113 -2.41 -19.40 -2.82
N TRP A 114 -1.41 -20.19 -2.47
CA TRP A 114 -1.61 -21.57 -2.02
C TRP A 114 -2.50 -21.63 -0.78
N ILE A 115 -2.25 -20.79 0.20
CA ILE A 115 -3.05 -20.73 1.43
C ILE A 115 -4.50 -20.36 1.09
N MET A 116 -4.72 -19.36 0.26
CA MET A 116 -6.06 -18.92 -0.14
C MET A 116 -6.81 -20.04 -0.87
N GLU A 117 -6.17 -20.74 -1.79
CA GLU A 117 -6.79 -21.84 -2.55
C GLU A 117 -7.18 -23.03 -1.68
N ASN A 118 -6.44 -23.30 -0.62
CA ASN A 118 -6.65 -24.47 0.23
C ASN A 118 -7.53 -24.22 1.47
N HIS A 119 -7.89 -22.96 1.73
CA HIS A 119 -8.68 -22.59 2.92
C HIS A 119 -10.02 -21.89 2.58
N TRP A 120 -10.35 -21.79 1.32
CA TRP A 120 -11.62 -21.18 0.85
C TRP A 120 -12.61 -22.17 0.29
#